data_442ce9cec9ca2cf83b494d5158e74b97
#
_entry.id   442ce9cec9ca2cf83b494d5158e74b97
#
_cell.length_a   1.000
_cell.length_b   1.000
_cell.length_c   1.000
_cell.angle_alpha   90.00
_cell.angle_beta   90.00
_cell.angle_gamma   90.00
#
_symmetry.space_group_name_H-M   'P 1'
#
loop_
_entity.id
_entity.type
_entity.pdbx_description
1 polymer ?
#
loop_
_entity_poly.entity_id
_entity_poly.type
_entity_poly.pdbx_seq_one_letter_code
_entity_poly.pdbx_strand_id
1 'polypeptide(L)'
;MVISQPSLGFAQESVRQITIRAQQFTFEPNDIEVVEGQRVRLSIEAIDVPHGIGIAGLGLEGVARPGTAPTVLEFVADRPGHYRFVCTVFCGVNHGEMLGGLTVLAGARSDEPRTIDHQFDDRVVNVLEPDFYLVTLPTTLRIPHKSFAFRLTHRFSRPLDAGPGYGNLLEDFFGFDSAAFIGLELRYGVAPGTQITIYRNSNRNIQLSGKYNLLRSNSAGGVGLDAYVAIEGINNFRQDYSPVFGMVVSKRVASRAALYAQPMWVGNANKALLHPESNFHSDSKNTLLVGLGARLRVRDSTNVIVEGAPRVAGFVSGRHQLSVAVEKVLGGHVFQVNVSNGLGSSPVQMAGGGSQNDWFIGFNISRRFY
;
A
#
# COMPACT_ATOMS: atom_id res chain seq x y z
N MET A 1 -3.45 -43.27 -57.39
CA MET A 1 -4.07 -42.93 -56.09
C MET A 1 -3.19 -41.84 -55.45
N VAL A 2 -3.58 -40.58 -55.67
CA VAL A 2 -2.79 -39.41 -55.18
C VAL A 2 -3.39 -39.04 -53.83
N ILE A 3 -2.61 -39.20 -52.78
CA ILE A 3 -2.99 -38.81 -51.38
C ILE A 3 -2.67 -37.31 -51.26
N SER A 4 -3.71 -36.48 -51.24
CA SER A 4 -3.64 -35.06 -50.96
C SER A 4 -3.44 -34.89 -49.45
N GLN A 5 -2.31 -34.34 -49.04
CA GLN A 5 -2.08 -33.93 -47.63
C GLN A 5 -2.78 -32.60 -47.39
N PRO A 6 -3.49 -32.42 -46.23
CA PRO A 6 -4.03 -31.14 -45.87
C PRO A 6 -2.87 -30.23 -45.37
N SER A 7 -2.73 -29.06 -46.00
CA SER A 7 -1.85 -28.01 -45.52
C SER A 7 -2.42 -27.43 -44.24
N LEU A 8 -1.68 -27.59 -43.12
CA LEU A 8 -1.89 -26.87 -41.88
C LEU A 8 -1.62 -25.38 -42.14
N GLY A 9 -2.68 -24.62 -42.35
CA GLY A 9 -2.63 -23.17 -42.37
C GLY A 9 -2.31 -22.66 -40.99
N PHE A 10 -1.09 -22.17 -40.78
CA PHE A 10 -0.75 -21.36 -39.57
C PHE A 10 -1.59 -20.09 -39.67
N ALA A 11 -2.57 -19.94 -38.77
CA ALA A 11 -3.27 -18.68 -38.58
C ALA A 11 -2.23 -17.61 -38.24
N GLN A 12 -2.09 -16.62 -39.10
CA GLN A 12 -1.21 -15.49 -38.88
C GLN A 12 -1.76 -14.71 -37.68
N GLU A 13 -1.07 -14.76 -36.58
CA GLU A 13 -1.42 -14.06 -35.30
C GLU A 13 -1.50 -12.56 -35.59
N SER A 14 -2.71 -12.02 -35.71
CA SER A 14 -2.92 -10.61 -36.00
C SER A 14 -2.59 -9.77 -34.80
N VAL A 15 -1.54 -8.94 -34.90
CA VAL A 15 -1.17 -7.98 -33.85
C VAL A 15 -2.22 -6.84 -33.83
N ARG A 16 -2.88 -6.65 -32.69
CA ARG A 16 -3.81 -5.52 -32.48
C ARG A 16 -3.00 -4.24 -32.28
N GLN A 17 -3.01 -3.36 -33.26
CA GLN A 17 -2.33 -2.07 -33.17
C GLN A 17 -3.29 -0.99 -32.65
N ILE A 18 -2.86 -0.22 -31.65
CA ILE A 18 -3.63 0.87 -31.04
C ILE A 18 -2.70 2.05 -30.86
N THR A 19 -3.09 3.21 -31.37
CA THR A 19 -2.36 4.47 -31.16
C THR A 19 -3.04 5.26 -30.06
N ILE A 20 -2.25 5.69 -29.07
CA ILE A 20 -2.69 6.53 -27.96
C ILE A 20 -2.03 7.90 -28.12
N ARG A 21 -2.83 8.94 -28.24
CA ARG A 21 -2.37 10.34 -28.19
C ARG A 21 -2.37 10.81 -26.75
N ALA A 22 -1.25 11.32 -26.28
CA ALA A 22 -1.07 11.86 -24.96
C ALA A 22 -0.94 13.38 -25.04
N GLN A 23 -1.83 14.09 -24.39
CA GLN A 23 -1.80 15.55 -24.25
C GLN A 23 -2.24 15.93 -22.83
N GLN A 24 -1.92 17.13 -22.36
CA GLN A 24 -2.30 17.63 -21.03
C GLN A 24 -3.82 17.74 -20.88
N PHE A 25 -4.51 16.97 -20.10
CA PHE A 25 -4.18 15.92 -19.14
C PHE A 25 -4.99 14.67 -19.49
N THR A 26 -4.94 14.25 -20.73
CA THR A 26 -5.76 13.16 -21.25
C THR A 26 -4.94 12.20 -22.12
N PHE A 27 -5.42 10.98 -22.19
CA PHE A 27 -5.07 9.98 -23.21
C PHE A 27 -6.24 9.81 -24.17
N GLU A 28 -5.98 9.66 -25.46
CA GLU A 28 -7.01 9.40 -26.45
C GLU A 28 -6.58 8.25 -27.37
N PRO A 29 -7.29 7.12 -27.36
CA PRO A 29 -8.40 6.79 -26.48
C PRO A 29 -7.95 6.64 -25.01
N ASN A 30 -8.85 6.96 -24.08
CA ASN A 30 -8.65 6.75 -22.65
C ASN A 30 -9.28 5.44 -22.13
N ASP A 31 -10.02 4.73 -22.99
CA ASP A 31 -10.58 3.41 -22.73
C ASP A 31 -10.29 2.49 -23.92
N ILE A 32 -9.66 1.34 -23.64
CA ILE A 32 -9.16 0.41 -24.63
C ILE A 32 -9.68 -0.98 -24.29
N GLU A 33 -10.26 -1.66 -25.28
CA GLU A 33 -10.68 -3.05 -25.15
C GLU A 33 -9.86 -3.96 -26.06
N VAL A 34 -9.38 -5.07 -25.50
CA VAL A 34 -8.68 -6.16 -26.20
C VAL A 34 -9.20 -7.50 -25.70
N VAL A 35 -8.95 -8.57 -26.43
CA VAL A 35 -9.40 -9.92 -26.07
C VAL A 35 -8.23 -10.74 -25.56
N GLU A 36 -8.51 -11.62 -24.59
CA GLU A 36 -7.52 -12.57 -24.05
C GLU A 36 -6.83 -13.36 -25.16
N GLY A 37 -5.50 -13.47 -25.07
CA GLY A 37 -4.66 -14.12 -26.08
C GLY A 37 -4.20 -13.19 -27.22
N GLN A 38 -4.76 -11.99 -27.36
CA GLN A 38 -4.32 -11.04 -28.40
C GLN A 38 -2.91 -10.51 -28.09
N ARG A 39 -2.08 -10.49 -29.14
CA ARG A 39 -0.85 -9.69 -29.14
C ARG A 39 -1.21 -8.24 -29.42
N VAL A 40 -0.86 -7.35 -28.52
CA VAL A 40 -1.21 -5.92 -28.56
C VAL A 40 0.05 -5.08 -28.72
N ARG A 41 -0.03 -4.09 -29.61
CA ARG A 41 1.01 -3.08 -29.81
C ARG A 41 0.39 -1.70 -29.59
N LEU A 42 0.79 -1.04 -28.48
CA LEU A 42 0.41 0.32 -28.17
C LEU A 42 1.48 1.27 -28.70
N SER A 43 1.08 2.22 -29.53
CA SER A 43 1.95 3.29 -30.03
C SER A 43 1.54 4.61 -29.35
N ILE A 44 2.39 5.17 -28.52
CA ILE A 44 2.10 6.37 -27.72
C ILE A 44 2.76 7.58 -28.36
N GLU A 45 1.95 8.57 -28.72
CA GLU A 45 2.36 9.85 -29.31
C GLU A 45 2.11 10.97 -28.31
N ALA A 46 3.15 11.72 -27.97
CA ALA A 46 3.01 12.96 -27.20
C ALA A 46 2.76 14.15 -28.12
N ILE A 47 1.70 14.90 -27.84
CA ILE A 47 1.25 16.00 -28.71
C ILE A 47 1.85 17.35 -28.27
N ASP A 48 1.99 17.60 -26.97
CA ASP A 48 2.32 18.91 -26.39
C ASP A 48 3.60 18.90 -25.56
N VAL A 49 3.67 18.09 -24.52
CA VAL A 49 4.81 17.96 -23.59
C VAL A 49 5.19 16.48 -23.44
N PRO A 50 6.34 16.13 -22.85
CA PRO A 50 6.63 14.74 -22.56
C PRO A 50 5.59 14.11 -21.63
N HIS A 51 5.10 12.92 -22.00
CA HIS A 51 4.18 12.12 -21.20
C HIS A 51 4.75 10.72 -21.00
N GLY A 52 4.56 10.18 -19.80
CA GLY A 52 4.76 8.76 -19.56
C GLY A 52 3.45 7.99 -19.69
N ILE A 53 3.53 6.70 -19.96
CA ILE A 53 2.41 5.79 -19.78
C ILE A 53 2.90 4.59 -18.96
N GLY A 54 2.22 4.30 -17.86
CA GLY A 54 2.50 3.15 -17.01
C GLY A 54 1.26 2.30 -16.82
N ILE A 55 1.34 1.01 -17.15
CA ILE A 55 0.28 0.02 -16.92
C ILE A 55 0.82 -0.96 -15.88
N ALA A 56 0.73 -0.60 -14.60
CA ALA A 56 1.37 -1.34 -13.50
C ALA A 56 0.95 -2.82 -13.46
N GLY A 57 -0.33 -3.12 -13.74
CA GLY A 57 -0.85 -4.48 -13.78
C GLY A 57 -0.26 -5.38 -14.87
N LEU A 58 0.38 -4.79 -15.89
CA LEU A 58 1.08 -5.51 -16.96
C LEU A 58 2.60 -5.31 -16.92
N GLY A 59 3.12 -4.52 -15.96
CA GLY A 59 4.55 -4.23 -15.86
C GLY A 59 5.09 -3.42 -17.05
N LEU A 60 4.23 -2.65 -17.73
CA LEU A 60 4.57 -1.88 -18.91
C LEU A 60 4.77 -0.40 -18.54
N GLU A 61 5.85 0.19 -19.03
CA GLU A 61 6.12 1.61 -18.89
C GLU A 61 6.86 2.15 -20.11
N GLY A 62 6.55 3.41 -20.51
CA GLY A 62 7.23 4.08 -21.59
C GLY A 62 7.06 5.60 -21.49
N VAL A 63 7.97 6.35 -22.16
CA VAL A 63 7.93 7.81 -22.19
C VAL A 63 7.90 8.29 -23.63
N ALA A 64 6.83 8.99 -24.02
CA ALA A 64 6.69 9.64 -25.31
C ALA A 64 7.09 11.11 -25.21
N ARG A 65 7.73 11.63 -26.27
CA ARG A 65 8.17 13.04 -26.37
C ARG A 65 7.61 13.65 -27.65
N PRO A 66 7.18 14.93 -27.62
CA PRO A 66 6.72 15.62 -28.83
C PRO A 66 7.79 15.64 -29.90
N GLY A 67 7.37 15.47 -31.16
CA GLY A 67 8.28 15.52 -32.32
C GLY A 67 9.25 14.33 -32.45
N THR A 68 9.11 13.31 -31.65
CA THR A 68 9.88 12.05 -31.79
C THR A 68 9.02 10.92 -32.34
N ALA A 69 9.64 9.80 -32.72
CA ALA A 69 8.92 8.59 -33.07
C ALA A 69 8.05 8.11 -31.88
N PRO A 70 6.87 7.55 -32.13
CA PRO A 70 6.00 7.02 -31.10
C PRO A 70 6.71 6.00 -30.19
N THR A 71 6.45 6.07 -28.90
CA THR A 71 6.91 5.01 -27.97
C THR A 71 6.02 3.80 -28.13
N VAL A 72 6.63 2.63 -28.36
CA VAL A 72 5.91 1.39 -28.59
C VAL A 72 6.01 0.47 -27.41
N LEU A 73 4.87 -0.02 -26.90
CA LEU A 73 4.76 -1.07 -25.91
C LEU A 73 4.06 -2.27 -26.51
N GLU A 74 4.69 -3.45 -26.41
CA GLU A 74 4.12 -4.71 -26.91
C GLU A 74 3.90 -5.68 -25.76
N PHE A 75 2.75 -6.36 -25.77
CA PHE A 75 2.42 -7.39 -24.80
C PHE A 75 1.40 -8.38 -25.38
N VAL A 76 1.25 -9.51 -24.71
CA VAL A 76 0.15 -10.43 -24.94
C VAL A 76 -0.87 -10.21 -23.83
N ALA A 77 -2.14 -10.01 -24.21
CA ALA A 77 -3.24 -9.84 -23.27
C ALA A 77 -3.62 -11.21 -22.67
N ASP A 78 -2.77 -11.77 -21.82
CA ASP A 78 -2.86 -13.14 -21.33
C ASP A 78 -3.84 -13.32 -20.14
N ARG A 79 -4.36 -12.24 -19.60
CA ARG A 79 -5.23 -12.24 -18.42
C ARG A 79 -6.42 -11.29 -18.55
N PRO A 80 -7.65 -11.80 -18.50
CA PRO A 80 -8.86 -10.96 -18.45
C PRO A 80 -8.87 -10.08 -17.20
N GLY A 81 -9.31 -8.82 -17.36
CA GLY A 81 -9.38 -7.87 -16.26
C GLY A 81 -9.35 -6.42 -16.71
N HIS A 82 -9.49 -5.51 -15.77
CA HIS A 82 -9.38 -4.07 -16.01
C HIS A 82 -8.03 -3.57 -15.47
N TYR A 83 -7.22 -3.00 -16.36
CA TYR A 83 -5.91 -2.46 -16.09
C TYR A 83 -5.95 -0.94 -16.25
N ARG A 84 -5.60 -0.21 -15.21
CA ARG A 84 -5.48 1.24 -15.30
C ARG A 84 -4.10 1.60 -15.86
N PHE A 85 -4.07 2.54 -16.79
CA PHE A 85 -2.84 3.22 -17.16
C PHE A 85 -2.86 4.68 -16.73
N VAL A 86 -1.68 5.19 -16.36
CA VAL A 86 -1.51 6.53 -15.80
C VAL A 86 -0.32 7.22 -16.45
N CYS A 87 -0.32 8.55 -16.45
CA CYS A 87 0.87 9.30 -16.83
C CYS A 87 1.93 9.17 -15.72
N THR A 88 3.16 8.77 -16.07
CA THR A 88 4.27 8.56 -15.13
C THR A 88 5.31 9.69 -15.16
N VAL A 89 5.21 10.63 -16.10
CA VAL A 89 6.06 11.81 -16.23
C VAL A 89 5.24 13.05 -15.89
N PHE A 90 5.74 13.88 -14.96
CA PHE A 90 5.05 15.11 -14.58
C PHE A 90 4.86 16.03 -15.80
N CYS A 91 3.61 16.26 -16.18
CA CYS A 91 3.22 17.03 -17.35
C CYS A 91 2.42 18.31 -17.01
N GLY A 92 2.29 18.66 -15.71
CA GLY A 92 1.61 19.88 -15.25
C GLY A 92 0.68 19.65 -14.06
N VAL A 93 -0.11 20.67 -13.68
CA VAL A 93 -0.87 20.71 -12.42
C VAL A 93 -1.86 19.55 -12.26
N ASN A 94 -2.54 19.15 -13.32
CA ASN A 94 -3.52 18.05 -13.30
C ASN A 94 -2.92 16.70 -13.73
N HIS A 95 -1.59 16.55 -13.69
CA HIS A 95 -0.90 15.30 -14.03
C HIS A 95 -1.49 14.07 -13.33
N GLY A 96 -1.88 14.18 -12.07
CA GLY A 96 -2.46 13.06 -11.30
C GLY A 96 -3.84 12.60 -11.77
N GLU A 97 -4.51 13.36 -12.62
CA GLU A 97 -5.81 13.03 -13.21
C GLU A 97 -5.69 12.43 -14.61
N MET A 98 -4.48 12.45 -15.19
CA MET A 98 -4.21 11.89 -16.51
C MET A 98 -4.11 10.36 -16.46
N LEU A 99 -5.23 9.71 -16.73
CA LEU A 99 -5.38 8.26 -16.60
C LEU A 99 -6.33 7.70 -17.66
N GLY A 100 -6.25 6.38 -17.88
CA GLY A 100 -7.15 5.63 -18.74
C GLY A 100 -7.28 4.18 -18.30
N GLY A 101 -8.08 3.40 -19.02
CA GLY A 101 -8.39 2.00 -18.77
C GLY A 101 -8.06 1.11 -19.96
N LEU A 102 -7.50 -0.05 -19.68
CA LEU A 102 -7.37 -1.15 -20.62
C LEU A 102 -8.16 -2.35 -20.10
N THR A 103 -9.18 -2.75 -20.83
CA THR A 103 -10.01 -3.92 -20.51
C THR A 103 -9.58 -5.09 -21.37
N VAL A 104 -9.17 -6.18 -20.75
CA VAL A 104 -8.96 -7.46 -21.41
C VAL A 104 -10.22 -8.30 -21.22
N LEU A 105 -10.96 -8.51 -22.29
CA LEU A 105 -12.14 -9.37 -22.32
C LEU A 105 -11.72 -10.84 -22.35
N ALA A 106 -12.45 -11.70 -21.65
CA ALA A 106 -12.21 -13.14 -21.74
C ALA A 106 -12.46 -13.62 -23.19
N GLY A 107 -11.49 -14.30 -23.78
CA GLY A 107 -11.64 -14.95 -25.07
C GLY A 107 -12.65 -16.09 -25.04
N ALA A 108 -13.28 -16.43 -26.18
CA ALA A 108 -14.13 -17.61 -26.30
C ALA A 108 -13.28 -18.86 -26.04
N ARG A 109 -13.56 -19.58 -24.95
CA ARG A 109 -12.82 -20.77 -24.55
C ARG A 109 -13.05 -21.91 -25.54
N SER A 110 -11.97 -22.48 -26.08
CA SER A 110 -11.94 -23.87 -26.48
C SER A 110 -11.93 -24.72 -25.20
N ASP A 111 -12.86 -25.68 -25.09
CA ASP A 111 -13.06 -26.55 -23.92
C ASP A 111 -11.89 -27.52 -23.69
N GLU A 112 -10.75 -27.06 -23.28
CA GLU A 112 -9.75 -27.88 -22.58
C GLU A 112 -9.68 -27.44 -21.11
N PRO A 113 -9.73 -28.38 -20.15
CA PRO A 113 -9.55 -28.05 -18.75
C PRO A 113 -8.07 -27.72 -18.52
N ARG A 114 -7.67 -26.49 -18.83
CA ARG A 114 -6.43 -25.94 -18.28
C ARG A 114 -6.69 -25.76 -16.79
N THR A 115 -5.97 -26.50 -15.99
CA THR A 115 -5.74 -26.14 -14.59
C THR A 115 -5.12 -24.76 -14.61
N ILE A 116 -5.97 -23.74 -14.49
CA ILE A 116 -5.55 -22.36 -14.35
C ILE A 116 -4.97 -22.30 -12.94
N ASP A 117 -3.65 -22.47 -12.85
CA ASP A 117 -2.90 -22.01 -11.71
C ASP A 117 -3.06 -20.48 -11.74
N HIS A 118 -4.05 -19.97 -11.00
CA HIS A 118 -4.24 -18.55 -10.76
C HIS A 118 -3.06 -18.08 -9.92
N GLN A 119 -1.88 -17.97 -10.52
CA GLN A 119 -0.80 -17.18 -9.97
C GLN A 119 -1.26 -15.73 -9.96
N PHE A 120 -1.91 -15.36 -8.87
CA PHE A 120 -2.33 -14.01 -8.61
C PHE A 120 -1.11 -13.09 -8.67
N ASP A 121 -1.12 -12.18 -9.63
CA ASP A 121 -0.04 -11.21 -9.76
C ASP A 121 -0.10 -10.21 -8.60
N ASP A 122 0.88 -10.27 -7.72
CA ASP A 122 1.02 -9.35 -6.60
C ASP A 122 1.33 -7.90 -7.05
N ARG A 123 1.59 -7.68 -8.35
CA ARG A 123 1.75 -6.35 -8.94
C ARG A 123 0.42 -5.62 -9.12
N VAL A 124 -0.67 -6.37 -9.23
CA VAL A 124 -2.02 -5.78 -9.32
C VAL A 124 -2.44 -5.29 -7.94
N VAL A 125 -2.37 -3.99 -7.75
CA VAL A 125 -2.77 -3.36 -6.49
C VAL A 125 -4.27 -3.16 -6.45
N ASN A 126 -4.89 -3.70 -5.40
CA ASN A 126 -6.29 -3.47 -5.14
C ASN A 126 -6.52 -1.99 -4.76
N VAL A 127 -7.46 -1.33 -5.43
CA VAL A 127 -7.83 0.07 -5.13
C VAL A 127 -8.34 0.29 -3.70
N LEU A 128 -8.82 -0.75 -3.03
CA LEU A 128 -9.23 -0.71 -1.62
C LEU A 128 -8.08 -0.99 -0.65
N GLU A 129 -6.95 -1.48 -1.14
CA GLU A 129 -5.75 -1.78 -0.36
C GLU A 129 -4.51 -1.22 -1.08
N PRO A 130 -4.42 0.12 -1.25
CA PRO A 130 -3.34 0.72 -2.03
C PRO A 130 -2.01 0.78 -1.26
N ASP A 131 -2.02 0.60 0.07
CA ASP A 131 -0.83 0.68 0.92
C ASP A 131 -0.75 -0.52 1.89
N PHE A 132 0.48 -0.81 2.32
CA PHE A 132 0.83 -1.88 3.27
C PHE A 132 0.38 -1.60 4.70
N TYR A 133 -0.08 -0.38 4.97
CA TYR A 133 -0.59 0.05 6.26
C TYR A 133 -1.91 0.81 6.11
N LEU A 134 -2.68 0.84 7.18
CA LEU A 134 -3.68 1.87 7.44
C LEU A 134 -2.96 3.17 7.81
N VAL A 135 -3.03 3.63 9.04
CA VAL A 135 -2.16 4.71 9.52
C VAL A 135 -0.86 4.11 10.10
N THR A 136 -1.00 3.11 10.96
CA THR A 136 0.10 2.39 11.63
C THR A 136 -0.07 0.87 11.56
N LEU A 137 -1.31 0.38 11.52
CA LEU A 137 -1.62 -1.03 11.48
C LEU A 137 -1.37 -1.63 10.07
N PRO A 138 -0.68 -2.78 9.98
CA PRO A 138 -0.41 -3.43 8.70
C PRO A 138 -1.69 -3.94 8.01
N THR A 139 -1.67 -3.96 6.68
CA THR A 139 -2.71 -4.55 5.83
C THR A 139 -2.29 -5.91 5.28
N THR A 140 -3.19 -6.60 4.58
CA THR A 140 -2.86 -7.85 3.88
C THR A 140 -2.29 -7.62 2.47
N LEU A 141 -1.99 -6.38 2.10
CA LEU A 141 -1.34 -6.09 0.84
C LEU A 141 -0.01 -6.83 0.74
N ARG A 142 0.17 -7.50 -0.39
CA ARG A 142 1.38 -8.26 -0.69
C ARG A 142 2.31 -7.42 -1.55
N ILE A 143 3.61 -7.64 -1.37
CA ILE A 143 4.62 -7.13 -2.26
C ILE A 143 5.05 -8.24 -3.22
N PRO A 144 5.22 -7.96 -4.53
CA PRO A 144 5.72 -8.95 -5.49
C PRO A 144 7.10 -9.45 -5.12
N HIS A 145 7.40 -10.71 -5.48
CA HIS A 145 8.74 -11.27 -5.30
C HIS A 145 9.81 -10.40 -6.00
N LYS A 146 10.94 -10.17 -5.33
CA LYS A 146 12.06 -9.32 -5.78
C LYS A 146 11.72 -7.84 -5.98
N SER A 147 10.65 -7.38 -5.37
CA SER A 147 10.22 -5.98 -5.43
C SER A 147 10.48 -5.27 -4.12
N PHE A 148 10.56 -3.94 -4.18
CA PHE A 148 10.77 -3.07 -3.03
C PHE A 148 9.62 -2.11 -2.82
N ALA A 149 9.43 -1.70 -1.58
CA ALA A 149 8.61 -0.56 -1.22
C ALA A 149 9.29 0.25 -0.11
N PHE A 150 9.08 1.54 -0.14
CA PHE A 150 9.58 2.48 0.86
C PHE A 150 8.40 3.16 1.54
N ARG A 151 8.56 3.45 2.83
CA ARG A 151 7.61 4.26 3.58
C ARG A 151 8.33 5.23 4.49
N LEU A 152 7.86 6.47 4.50
CA LEU A 152 8.20 7.50 5.47
C LEU A 152 6.97 7.77 6.32
N THR A 153 7.14 7.78 7.65
CA THR A 153 6.15 8.24 8.61
C THR A 153 6.66 9.48 9.30
N HIS A 154 5.81 10.47 9.47
CA HIS A 154 6.14 11.71 10.16
C HIS A 154 5.01 12.05 11.12
N ARG A 155 5.35 12.32 12.38
CA ARG A 155 4.44 12.80 13.41
C ARG A 155 5.05 14.04 14.03
N PHE A 156 4.33 15.14 14.01
CA PHE A 156 4.74 16.34 14.72
C PHE A 156 4.57 16.10 16.23
N SER A 157 5.58 16.45 17.02
CA SER A 157 5.58 16.12 18.46
C SER A 157 4.76 17.09 19.30
N ARG A 158 4.36 18.24 18.74
CA ARG A 158 3.52 19.20 19.42
C ARG A 158 2.05 18.77 19.35
N PRO A 159 1.35 18.70 20.49
CA PRO A 159 -0.10 18.45 20.49
C PRO A 159 -0.87 19.57 19.79
N LEU A 160 -1.99 19.22 19.17
CA LEU A 160 -2.87 20.18 18.48
C LEU A 160 -3.55 21.18 19.44
N ASP A 161 -3.65 20.84 20.72
CA ASP A 161 -4.22 21.64 21.78
C ASP A 161 -3.16 22.26 22.73
N ALA A 162 -1.89 22.24 22.35
CA ALA A 162 -0.83 22.86 23.13
C ALA A 162 -0.99 24.39 23.15
N GLY A 163 -1.15 24.95 24.35
CA GLY A 163 -1.34 26.40 24.57
C GLY A 163 -2.77 26.75 25.03
N PRO A 164 -3.16 28.03 25.09
CA PRO A 164 -4.47 28.46 25.57
C PRO A 164 -5.59 28.21 24.52
N GLY A 165 -5.74 26.96 24.07
CA GLY A 165 -6.75 26.50 23.13
C GLY A 165 -6.29 26.44 21.69
N TYR A 166 -7.21 26.01 20.80
CA TYR A 166 -6.93 25.79 19.37
C TYR A 166 -6.57 27.09 18.58
N GLY A 167 -6.71 28.28 19.20
CA GLY A 167 -6.37 29.56 18.57
C GLY A 167 -4.91 29.71 18.15
N ASN A 168 -4.00 29.04 18.85
CA ASN A 168 -2.57 29.08 18.55
C ASN A 168 -2.13 28.11 17.45
N LEU A 169 -3.03 27.29 16.94
CA LEU A 169 -2.71 26.35 15.85
C LEU A 169 -2.20 27.05 14.60
N LEU A 170 -2.71 28.25 14.31
CA LEU A 170 -2.25 29.05 13.17
C LEU A 170 -0.89 29.69 13.45
N GLU A 171 -0.63 30.15 14.67
CA GLU A 171 0.66 30.77 15.07
C GLU A 171 1.79 29.74 15.04
N ASP A 172 1.50 28.50 15.39
CA ASP A 172 2.46 27.39 15.39
C ASP A 172 2.46 26.60 14.08
N PHE A 173 1.78 27.10 13.07
CA PHE A 173 1.65 26.46 11.78
C PHE A 173 1.23 24.97 11.91
N PHE A 174 0.18 24.69 12.71
CA PHE A 174 -0.33 23.35 12.98
C PHE A 174 0.72 22.37 13.57
N GLY A 175 1.71 22.87 14.29
CA GLY A 175 2.78 22.07 14.86
C GLY A 175 3.96 21.79 13.92
N PHE A 176 3.99 22.37 12.72
CA PHE A 176 5.08 22.19 11.76
C PHE A 176 6.42 22.73 12.28
N ASP A 177 6.42 23.72 13.17
CA ASP A 177 7.62 24.28 13.80
C ASP A 177 8.13 23.45 15.00
N SER A 178 7.53 22.29 15.24
CA SER A 178 7.92 21.40 16.33
C SER A 178 8.87 20.31 15.89
N ALA A 179 9.52 19.66 16.86
CA ALA A 179 10.27 18.44 16.62
C ALA A 179 9.36 17.33 16.04
N ALA A 180 9.95 16.39 15.32
CA ALA A 180 9.21 15.36 14.64
C ALA A 180 9.67 13.94 14.99
N PHE A 181 8.74 13.04 15.10
CA PHE A 181 8.94 11.60 15.10
C PHE A 181 8.95 11.11 13.65
N ILE A 182 10.12 10.81 13.11
CA ILE A 182 10.28 10.35 11.75
C ILE A 182 10.62 8.87 11.75
N GLY A 183 9.92 8.08 10.94
CA GLY A 183 10.21 6.69 10.70
C GLY A 183 10.46 6.42 9.23
N LEU A 184 11.47 5.62 8.96
CA LEU A 184 11.83 5.14 7.61
C LEU A 184 11.69 3.63 7.57
N GLU A 185 11.04 3.13 6.54
CA GLU A 185 10.82 1.71 6.32
C GLU A 185 11.22 1.30 4.91
N LEU A 186 11.90 0.17 4.82
CA LEU A 186 12.15 -0.56 3.59
C LEU A 186 11.52 -1.94 3.70
N ARG A 187 10.80 -2.33 2.65
CA ARG A 187 10.12 -3.62 2.51
C ARG A 187 10.61 -4.34 1.28
N TYR A 188 10.79 -5.66 1.39
CA TYR A 188 11.25 -6.50 0.30
C TYR A 188 10.44 -7.78 0.21
N GLY A 189 10.03 -8.16 -1.01
CA GLY A 189 9.38 -9.42 -1.32
C GLY A 189 10.38 -10.54 -1.52
N VAL A 190 10.55 -11.41 -0.52
CA VAL A 190 11.54 -12.52 -0.53
C VAL A 190 11.08 -13.72 -1.33
N ALA A 191 9.77 -13.99 -1.30
CA ALA A 191 9.10 -15.07 -2.03
C ALA A 191 7.63 -14.69 -2.26
N PRO A 192 6.90 -15.39 -3.13
CA PRO A 192 5.46 -15.17 -3.28
C PRO A 192 4.74 -15.24 -1.93
N GLY A 193 4.03 -14.18 -1.56
CA GLY A 193 3.34 -14.06 -0.28
C GLY A 193 4.21 -13.83 0.95
N THR A 194 5.52 -13.75 0.80
CA THR A 194 6.47 -13.55 1.91
C THR A 194 7.20 -12.22 1.77
N GLN A 195 7.17 -11.41 2.81
CA GLN A 195 7.88 -10.15 2.84
C GLN A 195 8.61 -9.93 4.15
N ILE A 196 9.72 -9.23 4.07
CA ILE A 196 10.49 -8.75 5.21
C ILE A 196 10.50 -7.23 5.20
N THR A 197 10.65 -6.64 6.38
CA THR A 197 10.64 -5.19 6.54
C THR A 197 11.67 -4.80 7.58
N ILE A 198 12.42 -3.74 7.30
CA ILE A 198 13.23 -3.04 8.27
C ILE A 198 12.66 -1.63 8.45
N TYR A 199 12.42 -1.26 9.68
CA TYR A 199 11.93 0.06 10.08
C TYR A 199 12.89 0.68 11.09
N ARG A 200 13.17 1.98 10.97
CA ARG A 200 13.96 2.75 11.93
C ARG A 200 13.32 4.12 12.14
N ASN A 201 13.26 4.57 13.38
CA ASN A 201 12.76 5.92 13.70
C ASN A 201 13.84 6.85 14.30
N SER A 202 13.48 8.15 14.44
CA SER A 202 14.33 9.19 15.01
C SER A 202 14.75 8.91 16.46
N ASN A 203 13.98 8.12 17.20
CA ASN A 203 14.32 7.70 18.57
C ASN A 203 15.26 6.48 18.61
N ARG A 204 15.89 6.14 17.50
CA ARG A 204 16.83 5.01 17.38
C ARG A 204 16.19 3.64 17.64
N ASN A 205 14.87 3.52 17.54
CA ASN A 205 14.23 2.21 17.53
C ASN A 205 14.38 1.59 16.15
N ILE A 206 14.78 0.32 16.12
CA ILE A 206 14.84 -0.48 14.91
C ILE A 206 13.90 -1.67 15.08
N GLN A 207 13.02 -1.89 14.10
CA GLN A 207 12.15 -3.05 14.02
C GLN A 207 12.48 -3.86 12.77
N LEU A 208 12.63 -5.16 12.96
CA LEU A 208 12.65 -6.15 11.89
C LEU A 208 11.32 -6.87 11.92
N SER A 209 10.66 -7.02 10.78
CA SER A 209 9.40 -7.75 10.71
C SER A 209 9.30 -8.64 9.48
N GLY A 210 8.49 -9.69 9.60
CA GLY A 210 8.12 -10.60 8.55
C GLY A 210 6.61 -10.76 8.48
N LYS A 211 6.09 -10.91 7.27
CA LYS A 211 4.69 -11.20 7.03
C LYS A 211 4.58 -12.31 5.97
N TYR A 212 3.74 -13.30 6.26
CA TYR A 212 3.47 -14.43 5.39
C TYR A 212 1.98 -14.58 5.13
N ASN A 213 1.61 -14.63 3.87
CA ASN A 213 0.21 -14.76 3.47
C ASN A 213 -0.27 -16.21 3.65
N LEU A 214 -1.24 -16.39 4.53
CA LEU A 214 -1.89 -17.66 4.81
C LEU A 214 -3.13 -17.88 3.94
N LEU A 215 -3.91 -16.81 3.73
CA LEU A 215 -5.12 -16.85 2.93
C LEU A 215 -5.23 -15.56 2.11
N ARG A 216 -5.36 -15.72 0.81
CA ARG A 216 -5.57 -14.59 -0.10
C ARG A 216 -7.06 -14.34 -0.33
N SER A 217 -7.47 -13.10 -0.22
CA SER A 217 -8.82 -12.68 -0.63
C SER A 217 -8.92 -12.63 -2.16
N ASN A 218 -9.58 -13.63 -2.74
CA ASN A 218 -9.67 -13.80 -4.21
C ASN A 218 -10.94 -13.20 -4.83
N SER A 219 -11.88 -12.72 -4.02
CA SER A 219 -13.19 -12.23 -4.48
C SER A 219 -13.65 -10.99 -3.74
N ALA A 220 -14.65 -10.29 -4.29
CA ALA A 220 -15.39 -9.28 -3.55
C ALA A 220 -16.03 -9.95 -2.32
N GLY A 221 -15.63 -9.54 -1.12
CA GLY A 221 -16.09 -10.14 0.15
C GLY A 221 -15.22 -11.27 0.70
N GLY A 222 -14.15 -11.69 -0.01
CA GLY A 222 -13.18 -12.64 0.52
C GLY A 222 -12.39 -12.10 1.72
N VAL A 223 -11.92 -13.02 2.56
CA VAL A 223 -11.06 -12.71 3.72
C VAL A 223 -9.62 -12.92 3.32
N GLY A 224 -8.76 -11.92 3.61
CA GLY A 224 -7.32 -12.05 3.58
C GLY A 224 -6.79 -12.34 4.98
N LEU A 225 -5.78 -13.19 5.10
CA LEU A 225 -5.15 -13.56 6.36
C LEU A 225 -3.63 -13.69 6.17
N ASP A 226 -2.88 -12.95 6.98
CA ASP A 226 -1.43 -13.04 7.04
C ASP A 226 -0.97 -13.35 8.46
N ALA A 227 0.07 -14.18 8.59
CA ALA A 227 0.86 -14.27 9.82
C ALA A 227 1.84 -13.08 9.87
N TYR A 228 2.03 -12.51 11.06
CA TYR A 228 2.92 -11.39 11.30
C TYR A 228 3.84 -11.68 12.47
N VAL A 229 5.12 -11.43 12.28
CA VAL A 229 6.13 -11.50 13.34
C VAL A 229 7.01 -10.26 13.28
N ALA A 230 7.43 -9.76 14.44
CA ALA A 230 8.39 -8.67 14.50
C ALA A 230 9.23 -8.73 15.78
N ILE A 231 10.35 -8.02 15.75
CA ILE A 231 11.15 -7.71 16.92
C ILE A 231 11.61 -6.27 16.81
N GLU A 232 11.35 -5.46 17.85
CA GLU A 232 11.83 -4.09 17.94
C GLU A 232 12.84 -3.98 19.09
N GLY A 233 13.99 -3.35 18.81
CA GLY A 233 15.00 -3.00 19.80
C GLY A 233 15.21 -1.49 19.83
N ILE A 234 15.46 -0.94 21.02
CA ILE A 234 15.83 0.47 21.20
C ILE A 234 17.33 0.69 21.08
N ASN A 235 17.76 1.95 21.09
CA ASN A 235 19.17 2.34 21.00
C ASN A 235 19.93 1.68 19.83
N ASN A 236 19.36 1.78 18.61
CA ASN A 236 19.87 1.14 17.40
C ASN A 236 19.97 -0.40 17.53
N PHE A 237 18.92 -1.02 18.04
CA PHE A 237 18.81 -2.48 18.22
C PHE A 237 19.84 -3.06 19.21
N ARG A 238 20.17 -2.32 20.26
CA ARG A 238 21.14 -2.77 21.28
C ARG A 238 20.50 -3.13 22.62
N GLN A 239 19.26 -2.69 22.87
CA GLN A 239 18.60 -2.83 24.18
C GLN A 239 17.09 -3.11 24.00
N ASP A 240 16.48 -3.64 25.07
CA ASP A 240 15.04 -3.72 25.32
C ASP A 240 14.25 -4.29 24.15
N TYR A 241 14.57 -5.51 23.81
CA TYR A 241 13.90 -6.20 22.69
C TYR A 241 12.45 -6.53 23.03
N SER A 242 11.56 -6.20 22.09
CA SER A 242 10.13 -6.46 22.18
C SER A 242 9.70 -7.31 20.97
N PRO A 243 9.53 -8.63 21.18
CA PRO A 243 8.98 -9.49 20.14
C PRO A 243 7.47 -9.26 19.97
N VAL A 244 7.01 -9.41 18.74
CA VAL A 244 5.60 -9.32 18.36
C VAL A 244 5.21 -10.57 17.56
N PHE A 245 4.08 -11.16 17.93
CA PHE A 245 3.44 -12.25 17.19
C PHE A 245 1.99 -11.89 16.96
N GLY A 246 1.50 -12.04 15.73
CA GLY A 246 0.13 -11.68 15.44
C GLY A 246 -0.35 -12.14 14.08
N MET A 247 -1.56 -11.73 13.79
CA MET A 247 -2.21 -11.95 12.51
C MET A 247 -2.71 -10.63 11.95
N VAL A 248 -2.79 -10.56 10.63
CA VAL A 248 -3.43 -9.46 9.91
C VAL A 248 -4.58 -10.04 9.12
N VAL A 249 -5.78 -9.61 9.46
CA VAL A 249 -7.01 -10.03 8.79
C VAL A 249 -7.58 -8.84 8.03
N SER A 250 -7.98 -9.05 6.80
CA SER A 250 -8.74 -8.07 6.03
C SER A 250 -9.98 -8.68 5.42
N LYS A 251 -11.03 -7.86 5.30
CA LYS A 251 -12.27 -8.24 4.62
C LYS A 251 -12.82 -7.06 3.83
N ARG A 252 -13.03 -7.25 2.55
CA ARG A 252 -13.80 -6.30 1.74
C ARG A 252 -15.28 -6.51 2.02
N VAL A 253 -15.95 -5.48 2.51
CA VAL A 253 -17.39 -5.54 2.87
C VAL A 253 -18.29 -4.89 1.83
N ALA A 254 -17.71 -4.06 0.95
CA ALA A 254 -18.38 -3.42 -0.17
C ALA A 254 -17.37 -3.06 -1.26
N SER A 255 -17.84 -2.58 -2.41
CA SER A 255 -16.98 -2.10 -3.51
C SER A 255 -16.09 -0.91 -3.11
N ARG A 256 -16.39 -0.25 -1.99
CA ARG A 256 -15.69 0.96 -1.51
C ARG A 256 -15.19 0.85 -0.07
N ALA A 257 -15.36 -0.29 0.61
CA ALA A 257 -15.00 -0.44 2.02
C ALA A 257 -14.26 -1.74 2.31
N ALA A 258 -13.21 -1.64 3.12
CA ALA A 258 -12.46 -2.76 3.67
C ALA A 258 -12.30 -2.59 5.18
N LEU A 259 -12.45 -3.69 5.92
CA LEU A 259 -12.26 -3.79 7.35
C LEU A 259 -11.02 -4.61 7.67
N TYR A 260 -10.39 -4.29 8.78
CA TYR A 260 -9.15 -4.91 9.21
C TYR A 260 -9.20 -5.24 10.70
N ALA A 261 -8.60 -6.37 11.07
CA ALA A 261 -8.38 -6.78 12.45
C ALA A 261 -6.97 -7.38 12.59
N GLN A 262 -6.23 -6.95 13.62
CA GLN A 262 -4.87 -7.42 13.87
C GLN A 262 -4.71 -7.78 15.35
N PRO A 263 -5.07 -9.01 15.76
CA PRO A 263 -4.70 -9.50 17.07
C PRO A 263 -3.19 -9.71 17.14
N MET A 264 -2.52 -9.05 18.08
CA MET A 264 -1.07 -9.08 18.27
C MET A 264 -0.69 -9.18 19.73
N TRP A 265 0.15 -10.13 20.06
CA TRP A 265 0.84 -10.19 21.34
C TRP A 265 2.18 -9.46 21.22
N VAL A 266 2.45 -8.55 22.16
CA VAL A 266 3.68 -7.77 22.24
C VAL A 266 4.37 -8.08 23.55
N GLY A 267 5.53 -8.69 23.45
CA GLY A 267 6.40 -8.96 24.59
C GLY A 267 7.18 -7.71 25.00
N ASN A 268 7.48 -7.58 26.29
CA ASN A 268 8.24 -6.46 26.84
C ASN A 268 7.69 -5.08 26.41
N ALA A 269 6.38 -4.96 26.34
CA ALA A 269 5.71 -3.72 25.95
C ALA A 269 5.87 -2.61 27.03
N ASN A 270 5.92 -3.01 28.30
CA ASN A 270 6.17 -2.11 29.41
C ASN A 270 7.67 -1.91 29.61
N LYS A 271 8.23 -0.89 28.98
CA LYS A 271 9.65 -0.54 29.08
C LYS A 271 10.05 -0.09 30.48
N ALA A 272 9.11 0.45 31.25
CA ALA A 272 9.38 0.88 32.62
C ALA A 272 9.75 -0.29 33.56
N LEU A 273 9.22 -1.48 33.34
CA LEU A 273 9.58 -2.68 34.10
C LEU A 273 10.95 -3.27 33.73
N LEU A 274 11.54 -2.84 32.62
CA LEU A 274 12.90 -3.21 32.23
C LEU A 274 13.94 -2.33 32.92
N HIS A 275 13.50 -1.21 33.52
CA HIS A 275 14.32 -0.24 34.25
C HIS A 275 13.81 -0.15 35.69
N PRO A 276 14.44 -0.83 36.68
CA PRO A 276 13.95 -0.98 38.06
C PRO A 276 13.74 0.31 38.83
N GLU A 277 14.33 1.41 38.41
CA GLU A 277 14.20 2.74 38.97
C GLU A 277 12.90 3.47 38.64
N SER A 278 12.08 2.92 37.79
CA SER A 278 10.80 3.54 37.43
C SER A 278 9.70 3.14 38.43
N ASN A 279 9.06 4.13 39.04
CA ASN A 279 7.94 3.95 39.99
C ASN A 279 6.60 3.52 39.30
N PHE A 280 6.64 2.82 38.20
CA PHE A 280 5.44 2.38 37.48
C PHE A 280 4.89 1.08 38.07
N HIS A 281 3.67 1.12 38.57
CA HIS A 281 2.95 -0.02 39.15
C HIS A 281 2.13 -0.74 38.06
N SER A 282 2.75 -1.67 37.35
CA SER A 282 2.03 -2.64 36.51
C SER A 282 2.74 -3.98 36.57
N ASP A 283 2.03 -5.02 36.92
CA ASP A 283 2.57 -6.37 37.09
C ASP A 283 2.86 -7.07 35.74
N SER A 284 2.41 -6.52 34.62
CA SER A 284 2.56 -7.15 33.31
C SER A 284 3.57 -6.46 32.43
N LYS A 285 4.54 -7.23 31.93
CA LYS A 285 5.52 -6.79 30.92
C LYS A 285 4.95 -6.80 29.50
N ASN A 286 3.95 -7.63 29.26
CA ASN A 286 3.43 -7.95 27.94
C ASN A 286 2.05 -7.36 27.73
N THR A 287 1.68 -7.16 26.46
CA THR A 287 0.37 -6.63 26.07
C THR A 287 -0.21 -7.48 24.95
N LEU A 288 -1.49 -7.80 25.07
CA LEU A 288 -2.31 -8.25 23.94
C LEU A 288 -3.09 -7.04 23.42
N LEU A 289 -2.78 -6.61 22.20
CA LEU A 289 -3.53 -5.59 21.49
C LEU A 289 -4.34 -6.20 20.35
N VAL A 290 -5.47 -5.61 20.04
CA VAL A 290 -6.26 -5.95 18.87
C VAL A 290 -6.39 -4.69 18.02
N GLY A 291 -5.58 -4.58 16.98
CA GLY A 291 -5.74 -3.51 16.00
C GLY A 291 -7.07 -3.68 15.28
N LEU A 292 -7.80 -2.59 15.12
CA LEU A 292 -9.05 -2.54 14.34
C LEU A 292 -8.97 -1.36 13.38
N GLY A 293 -9.43 -1.54 12.16
CA GLY A 293 -9.42 -0.45 11.21
C GLY A 293 -10.39 -0.61 10.07
N ALA A 294 -10.67 0.52 9.43
CA ALA A 294 -11.50 0.59 8.24
C ALA A 294 -10.88 1.55 7.23
N ARG A 295 -10.96 1.19 5.96
CA ARG A 295 -10.64 2.06 4.83
C ARG A 295 -11.88 2.21 3.97
N LEU A 296 -12.29 3.46 3.72
CA LEU A 296 -13.43 3.81 2.90
C LEU A 296 -12.95 4.63 1.70
N ARG A 297 -13.18 4.16 0.49
CA ARG A 297 -12.90 4.89 -0.74
C ARG A 297 -14.02 5.90 -1.00
N VAL A 298 -13.70 7.18 -0.87
CA VAL A 298 -14.62 8.29 -1.07
C VAL A 298 -14.58 8.84 -2.51
N ARG A 299 -13.41 8.73 -3.16
CA ARG A 299 -13.19 9.03 -4.60
C ARG A 299 -12.23 7.99 -5.18
N ASP A 300 -12.05 7.95 -6.49
CA ASP A 300 -11.25 6.92 -7.17
C ASP A 300 -9.81 6.80 -6.66
N SER A 301 -9.21 7.89 -6.23
CA SER A 301 -7.85 7.92 -5.70
C SER A 301 -7.76 8.42 -4.26
N THR A 302 -8.90 8.55 -3.53
CA THR A 302 -8.94 9.13 -2.19
C THR A 302 -9.69 8.21 -1.24
N ASN A 303 -9.05 7.87 -0.13
CA ASN A 303 -9.61 7.05 0.93
C ASN A 303 -9.66 7.84 2.25
N VAL A 304 -10.63 7.51 3.09
CA VAL A 304 -10.68 7.88 4.50
C VAL A 304 -10.39 6.62 5.31
N ILE A 305 -9.57 6.75 6.33
CA ILE A 305 -9.11 5.66 7.19
C ILE A 305 -9.41 6.00 8.63
N VAL A 306 -9.90 5.01 9.36
CA VAL A 306 -10.01 5.05 10.81
C VAL A 306 -9.32 3.80 11.36
N GLU A 307 -8.49 3.98 12.37
CA GLU A 307 -7.84 2.86 13.05
C GLU A 307 -7.81 3.06 14.56
N GLY A 308 -7.86 1.95 15.30
CA GLY A 308 -7.70 1.91 16.74
C GLY A 308 -6.95 0.66 17.18
N ALA A 309 -6.20 0.77 18.26
CA ALA A 309 -5.43 -0.33 18.84
C ALA A 309 -5.78 -0.54 20.33
N PRO A 310 -6.98 -1.06 20.65
CA PRO A 310 -7.32 -1.43 22.01
C PRO A 310 -6.35 -2.49 22.55
N ARG A 311 -5.84 -2.25 23.74
CA ARG A 311 -5.07 -3.22 24.53
C ARG A 311 -6.06 -3.96 25.40
N VAL A 312 -6.27 -5.24 25.09
CA VAL A 312 -7.36 -6.06 25.65
C VAL A 312 -6.89 -6.88 26.87
N ALA A 313 -5.58 -7.07 27.03
CA ALA A 313 -5.01 -7.74 28.19
C ALA A 313 -3.55 -7.32 28.39
N GLY A 314 -3.09 -7.38 29.64
CA GLY A 314 -1.72 -7.06 30.04
C GLY A 314 -1.48 -5.57 30.27
N PHE A 315 -0.30 -5.11 29.93
CA PHE A 315 0.18 -3.74 30.22
C PHE A 315 -0.80 -2.66 29.75
N VAL A 316 -1.13 -1.74 30.65
CA VAL A 316 -2.07 -0.63 30.38
C VAL A 316 -1.46 0.68 30.90
N SER A 317 -0.77 1.40 30.03
CA SER A 317 -0.38 2.79 30.27
C SER A 317 -0.92 3.66 29.13
N GLY A 318 -1.28 4.89 29.40
CA GLY A 318 -1.91 5.79 28.43
C GLY A 318 -3.30 5.30 27.96
N ARG A 319 -3.88 5.95 26.96
CA ARG A 319 -5.12 5.53 26.30
C ARG A 319 -4.85 4.58 25.14
N HIS A 320 -5.88 3.91 24.64
CA HIS A 320 -5.80 3.19 23.38
C HIS A 320 -5.43 4.15 22.27
N GLN A 321 -4.50 3.74 21.39
CA GLN A 321 -4.15 4.59 20.25
C GLN A 321 -5.31 4.59 19.24
N LEU A 322 -5.69 5.78 18.80
CA LEU A 322 -6.70 6.04 17.79
C LEU A 322 -6.12 6.94 16.72
N SER A 323 -6.47 6.71 15.47
CA SER A 323 -6.02 7.52 14.34
C SER A 323 -7.11 7.66 13.29
N VAL A 324 -7.16 8.83 12.65
CA VAL A 324 -7.98 9.09 11.47
C VAL A 324 -7.08 9.66 10.38
N ALA A 325 -7.32 9.30 9.13
CA ALA A 325 -6.50 9.78 8.02
C ALA A 325 -7.31 9.99 6.73
N VAL A 326 -6.77 10.88 5.91
CA VAL A 326 -7.12 10.99 4.49
C VAL A 326 -5.92 10.55 3.68
N GLU A 327 -6.15 9.64 2.76
CA GLU A 327 -5.13 9.02 1.91
C GLU A 327 -5.42 9.33 0.44
N LYS A 328 -4.39 9.72 -0.30
CA LYS A 328 -4.42 9.99 -1.74
C LYS A 328 -3.43 9.10 -2.46
N VAL A 329 -3.89 8.39 -3.48
CA VAL A 329 -3.06 7.51 -4.33
C VAL A 329 -2.75 8.24 -5.63
N LEU A 330 -1.46 8.37 -5.96
CA LEU A 330 -0.97 9.06 -7.15
C LEU A 330 0.20 8.28 -7.75
N GLY A 331 0.01 7.64 -8.92
CA GLY A 331 1.08 7.07 -9.72
C GLY A 331 2.10 6.19 -8.95
N GLY A 332 1.63 5.23 -8.16
CA GLY A 332 2.50 4.35 -7.35
C GLY A 332 2.96 4.95 -6.02
N HIS A 333 2.67 6.24 -5.75
CA HIS A 333 2.82 6.86 -4.45
C HIS A 333 1.50 6.84 -3.69
N VAL A 334 1.60 6.75 -2.38
CA VAL A 334 0.47 6.95 -1.46
C VAL A 334 0.85 8.04 -0.49
N PHE A 335 0.08 9.11 -0.48
CA PHE A 335 0.21 10.24 0.45
C PHE A 335 -0.93 10.17 1.45
N GLN A 336 -0.62 10.34 2.72
CA GLN A 336 -1.60 10.27 3.79
C GLN A 336 -1.35 11.39 4.79
N VAL A 337 -2.38 12.16 5.11
CA VAL A 337 -2.39 13.06 6.27
C VAL A 337 -3.24 12.42 7.34
N ASN A 338 -2.77 12.44 8.58
CA ASN A 338 -3.44 11.77 9.68
C ASN A 338 -3.38 12.59 10.97
N VAL A 339 -4.33 12.29 11.84
CA VAL A 339 -4.40 12.78 13.21
C VAL A 339 -4.49 11.57 14.13
N SER A 340 -3.67 11.52 15.16
CA SER A 340 -3.59 10.41 16.11
C SER A 340 -3.38 10.92 17.53
N ASN A 341 -3.92 10.22 18.52
CA ASN A 341 -3.60 10.49 19.93
C ASN A 341 -2.29 9.85 20.40
N GLY A 342 -1.50 9.31 19.48
CA GLY A 342 -0.19 8.71 19.77
C GLY A 342 0.83 8.97 18.66
N LEU A 343 2.09 9.05 19.03
CA LEU A 343 3.23 9.21 18.12
C LEU A 343 3.73 7.86 17.57
N GLY A 344 3.25 6.75 18.16
CA GLY A 344 3.68 5.40 17.78
C GLY A 344 3.37 5.04 16.33
N SER A 345 4.37 4.48 15.63
CA SER A 345 4.30 4.05 14.25
C SER A 345 4.70 2.58 14.05
N SER A 346 4.79 1.81 15.15
CA SER A 346 4.97 0.36 15.15
C SER A 346 4.03 -0.31 16.17
N PRO A 347 3.75 -1.62 16.06
CA PRO A 347 2.95 -2.35 17.03
C PRO A 347 3.49 -2.26 18.46
N VAL A 348 4.81 -2.27 18.63
CA VAL A 348 5.46 -2.13 19.95
C VAL A 348 5.19 -0.76 20.56
N GLN A 349 5.29 0.30 19.74
CA GLN A 349 5.03 1.66 20.20
C GLN A 349 3.54 1.88 20.50
N MET A 350 2.64 1.29 19.71
CA MET A 350 1.20 1.31 19.97
C MET A 350 0.82 0.56 21.25
N ALA A 351 1.55 -0.51 21.60
CA ALA A 351 1.37 -1.24 22.85
C ALA A 351 1.69 -0.38 24.08
N GLY A 352 2.57 0.62 23.95
CA GLY A 352 2.85 1.63 24.96
C GLY A 352 1.67 2.59 25.21
N GLY A 353 0.75 2.69 24.29
CA GLY A 353 -0.45 3.53 24.36
C GLY A 353 -0.25 4.94 23.82
N GLY A 354 -1.37 5.60 23.57
CA GLY A 354 -1.45 7.00 23.19
C GLY A 354 -1.58 7.94 24.39
N SER A 355 -1.51 9.24 24.13
CA SER A 355 -1.77 10.28 25.10
C SER A 355 -3.21 10.23 25.62
N GLN A 356 -3.42 10.75 26.80
CA GLN A 356 -4.76 10.82 27.38
C GLN A 356 -5.63 11.90 26.74
N ASN A 357 -5.04 13.05 26.43
CA ASN A 357 -5.77 14.22 25.97
C ASN A 357 -5.24 14.79 24.66
N ASP A 358 -3.96 14.52 24.34
CA ASP A 358 -3.32 15.15 23.20
C ASP A 358 -3.62 14.43 21.89
N TRP A 359 -3.69 15.22 20.84
CA TRP A 359 -3.76 14.77 19.46
C TRP A 359 -2.62 15.37 18.66
N PHE A 360 -2.09 14.60 17.73
CA PHE A 360 -0.93 14.96 16.95
C PHE A 360 -1.27 14.85 15.46
N ILE A 361 -0.84 15.83 14.68
CA ILE A 361 -0.91 15.73 13.22
C ILE A 361 0.33 14.97 12.70
N GLY A 362 0.17 14.31 11.58
CA GLY A 362 1.26 13.63 10.91
C GLY A 362 0.94 13.34 9.46
N PHE A 363 1.94 12.83 8.74
CA PHE A 363 1.75 12.34 7.38
C PHE A 363 2.56 11.06 7.15
N ASN A 364 2.12 10.27 6.20
CA ASN A 364 2.85 9.13 5.68
C ASN A 364 3.00 9.27 4.17
N ILE A 365 4.15 8.85 3.66
CA ILE A 365 4.41 8.75 2.22
C ILE A 365 4.92 7.35 1.96
N SER A 366 4.26 6.63 1.07
CA SER A 366 4.70 5.31 0.63
C SER A 366 4.94 5.30 -0.87
N ARG A 367 5.93 4.54 -1.31
CA ARG A 367 6.18 4.30 -2.73
C ARG A 367 6.52 2.84 -2.96
N ARG A 368 5.93 2.28 -4.01
CA ARG A 368 6.23 0.93 -4.51
C ARG A 368 7.13 1.03 -5.74
N PHE A 369 8.10 0.11 -5.85
CA PHE A 369 9.05 0.02 -6.94
C PHE A 369 8.86 -1.33 -7.65
N TYR A 370 7.76 -1.46 -8.40
CA TYR A 370 7.43 -2.61 -9.23
C TYR A 370 6.32 -2.30 -10.23
#